data_dd04d47267fcc7225fa89b40f3b34810
#
_entry.id   dd04d47267fcc7225fa89b40f3b34810
#
_cell.length_a   1.000
_cell.length_b   1.000
_cell.length_c   1.000
_cell.angle_alpha   90.00
_cell.angle_beta   90.00
_cell.angle_gamma   90.00
#
_symmetry.space_group_name_H-M   'P 1'
#
loop_
_entity.id
_entity.type
_entity.pdbx_description
1 polymer ?
#
loop_
_entity_poly.entity_id
_entity_poly.type
_entity_poly.pdbx_seq_one_letter_code
_entity_poly.pdbx_strand_id
1 'polypeptide(L)'
;MVKNTTINGHYYDNTGKRVEKQQEASHLIVNTSTTNVTQMVQFYKNTGETYPTEKLKKGGAESIEKFASIYYEEATAEGVDPAVAWCQSMKETGWLQFGGQVKIEQFNFAGLGATDNGASGADFSKYGENGVRMGVRAQIQHLKAYAVSGLTEKDLKYTCVDPRFRLVNKGSAKYVEWLGTHENPIGAGWATGVEYGQGIIKLMNQLEK
;
A
#
# COMPACT_ATOMS: atom_id res chain seq x y z
N MET A 1 14.25 -4.47 -20.69
CA MET A 1 12.93 -4.53 -21.36
C MET A 1 12.78 -5.88 -22.03
N VAL A 2 11.91 -6.73 -21.51
CA VAL A 2 11.56 -7.99 -22.20
C VAL A 2 10.69 -7.60 -23.38
N LYS A 3 11.18 -7.73 -24.60
CA LYS A 3 10.38 -7.50 -25.81
C LYS A 3 9.53 -8.73 -26.04
N ASN A 4 8.27 -8.69 -25.66
CA ASN A 4 7.32 -9.72 -26.06
C ASN A 4 7.00 -9.54 -27.56
N THR A 5 7.06 -10.63 -28.30
CA THR A 5 6.72 -10.64 -29.74
C THR A 5 5.28 -11.11 -29.90
N THR A 6 4.47 -10.40 -30.69
CA THR A 6 3.10 -10.82 -31.01
C THR A 6 3.08 -11.60 -32.34
N ILE A 7 2.60 -12.84 -32.30
CA ILE A 7 2.42 -13.67 -33.50
C ILE A 7 0.95 -14.16 -33.48
N ASN A 8 0.22 -13.89 -34.56
CA ASN A 8 -1.20 -14.27 -34.70
C ASN A 8 -2.08 -13.90 -33.51
N GLY A 9 -1.86 -12.72 -32.91
CA GLY A 9 -2.63 -12.24 -31.75
C GLY A 9 -2.23 -12.87 -30.41
N HIS A 10 -1.21 -13.71 -30.37
CA HIS A 10 -0.68 -14.29 -29.14
C HIS A 10 0.67 -13.65 -28.76
N TYR A 11 0.92 -13.50 -27.44
CA TYR A 11 2.16 -12.97 -26.91
C TYR A 11 3.13 -14.10 -26.61
N TYR A 12 4.42 -13.88 -26.90
CA TYR A 12 5.50 -14.82 -26.64
C TYR A 12 6.64 -14.10 -25.93
N ASP A 13 7.27 -14.74 -24.95
CA ASP A 13 8.47 -14.24 -24.31
C ASP A 13 9.72 -14.40 -25.20
N ASN A 14 10.87 -13.96 -24.71
CA ASN A 14 12.15 -14.05 -25.43
C ASN A 14 12.66 -15.49 -25.65
N THR A 15 12.02 -16.49 -25.04
CA THR A 15 12.32 -17.92 -25.24
C THR A 15 11.37 -18.56 -26.24
N GLY A 16 10.40 -17.82 -26.79
CA GLY A 16 9.36 -18.33 -27.69
C GLY A 16 8.21 -19.05 -26.95
N LYS A 17 8.13 -18.98 -25.62
CA LYS A 17 7.02 -19.54 -24.85
C LYS A 17 5.84 -18.58 -24.91
N ARG A 18 4.64 -19.12 -25.20
CA ARG A 18 3.39 -18.34 -25.16
C ARG A 18 3.14 -17.82 -23.74
N VAL A 19 2.94 -16.53 -23.62
CA VAL A 19 2.58 -15.84 -22.39
C VAL A 19 1.26 -15.11 -22.58
N GLU A 20 0.52 -14.89 -21.51
CA GLU A 20 -0.66 -14.04 -21.56
C GLU A 20 -0.24 -12.58 -21.82
N LYS A 21 -1.15 -11.80 -22.42
CA LYS A 21 -0.91 -10.37 -22.60
C LYS A 21 -0.67 -9.77 -21.22
N GLN A 22 0.55 -9.29 -20.98
CA GLN A 22 0.83 -8.54 -19.76
C GLN A 22 -0.05 -7.29 -19.79
N GLN A 23 -0.95 -7.19 -18.83
CA GLN A 23 -1.81 -6.01 -18.70
C GLN A 23 -0.89 -4.80 -18.51
N GLU A 24 -1.03 -3.78 -19.35
CA GLU A 24 -0.24 -2.55 -19.20
C GLU A 24 -0.53 -1.95 -17.83
N ALA A 25 0.53 -1.62 -17.09
CA ALA A 25 0.42 -1.00 -15.79
C ALA A 25 -0.22 0.39 -15.95
N SER A 26 -1.31 0.64 -15.25
CA SER A 26 -2.14 1.84 -15.44
C SER A 26 -2.58 2.53 -14.15
N HIS A 27 -2.53 1.83 -13.00
CA HIS A 27 -2.99 2.37 -11.71
C HIS A 27 -1.85 3.13 -11.03
N LEU A 28 -1.83 4.44 -11.20
CA LEU A 28 -0.83 5.32 -10.57
C LEU A 28 -0.96 5.30 -9.05
N ILE A 29 0.17 5.19 -8.34
CA ILE A 29 0.23 5.33 -6.86
C ILE A 29 0.08 6.79 -6.45
N VAL A 30 0.73 7.71 -7.18
CA VAL A 30 0.59 9.16 -7.00
C VAL A 30 -0.43 9.64 -8.00
N ASN A 31 -1.62 9.97 -7.52
CA ASN A 31 -2.77 10.35 -8.34
C ASN A 31 -3.81 11.11 -7.51
N THR A 32 -4.68 11.84 -8.20
CA THR A 32 -5.90 12.40 -7.61
C THR A 32 -7.00 11.35 -7.68
N SER A 33 -7.49 10.90 -6.52
CA SER A 33 -8.56 9.92 -6.43
C SER A 33 -9.93 10.56 -6.38
N THR A 34 -10.93 9.84 -6.90
CA THR A 34 -12.35 10.16 -6.67
C THR A 34 -12.91 9.49 -5.40
N THR A 35 -12.13 8.60 -4.79
CA THR A 35 -12.48 7.91 -3.54
C THR A 35 -12.57 8.91 -2.39
N ASN A 36 -13.58 8.73 -1.54
CA ASN A 36 -13.80 9.55 -0.34
C ASN A 36 -13.93 8.68 0.92
N VAL A 37 -13.94 9.33 2.08
CA VAL A 37 -14.01 8.66 3.39
C VAL A 37 -15.25 7.78 3.51
N THR A 38 -16.41 8.23 3.02
CA THR A 38 -17.65 7.46 3.10
C THR A 38 -17.56 6.14 2.33
N GLN A 39 -16.98 6.15 1.15
CA GLN A 39 -16.76 4.94 0.36
C GLN A 39 -15.79 3.99 1.07
N MET A 40 -14.68 4.50 1.61
CA MET A 40 -13.70 3.70 2.36
C MET A 40 -14.35 3.01 3.58
N VAL A 41 -15.15 3.74 4.33
CA VAL A 41 -15.90 3.21 5.49
C VAL A 41 -16.91 2.15 5.05
N GLN A 42 -17.70 2.42 4.02
CA GLN A 42 -18.71 1.48 3.52
C GLN A 42 -18.05 0.19 3.00
N PHE A 43 -16.92 0.34 2.29
CA PHE A 43 -16.15 -0.79 1.80
C PHE A 43 -15.68 -1.71 2.94
N TYR A 44 -15.17 -1.14 4.04
CA TYR A 44 -14.83 -1.93 5.22
C TYR A 44 -16.06 -2.60 5.84
N LYS A 45 -17.14 -1.86 6.04
CA LYS A 45 -18.38 -2.38 6.66
C LYS A 45 -19.02 -3.52 5.84
N ASN A 46 -18.87 -3.51 4.52
CA ASN A 46 -19.40 -4.55 3.64
C ASN A 46 -18.69 -5.91 3.84
N THR A 47 -17.52 -5.96 4.47
CA THR A 47 -16.85 -7.22 4.79
C THR A 47 -17.50 -7.98 5.94
N GLY A 48 -18.25 -7.29 6.80
CA GLY A 48 -18.79 -7.84 8.05
C GLY A 48 -17.76 -7.94 9.19
N GLU A 49 -16.51 -7.53 8.96
CA GLU A 49 -15.48 -7.57 9.99
C GLU A 49 -15.72 -6.52 11.09
N THR A 50 -15.40 -6.91 12.32
CA THR A 50 -15.53 -6.02 13.48
C THR A 50 -14.32 -5.09 13.57
N TYR A 51 -14.58 -3.78 13.62
CA TYR A 51 -13.51 -2.81 13.83
C TYR A 51 -12.92 -2.94 15.24
N PRO A 52 -11.57 -3.06 15.38
CA PRO A 52 -10.92 -3.31 16.66
C PRO A 52 -10.76 -2.02 17.49
N THR A 53 -11.88 -1.41 17.87
CA THR A 53 -11.98 -0.11 18.57
C THR A 53 -11.06 -0.04 19.79
N GLU A 54 -11.10 -1.04 20.68
CA GLU A 54 -10.36 -1.03 21.94
C GLU A 54 -8.84 -1.00 21.76
N LYS A 55 -8.36 -1.46 20.62
CA LYS A 55 -6.94 -1.44 20.25
C LYS A 55 -6.57 -0.12 19.58
N LEU A 56 -7.31 0.27 18.55
CA LEU A 56 -6.96 1.40 17.70
C LEU A 56 -7.28 2.76 18.35
N LYS A 57 -8.24 2.84 19.28
CA LYS A 57 -8.49 4.07 20.04
C LYS A 57 -7.28 4.55 20.82
N LYS A 58 -6.40 3.64 21.26
CA LYS A 58 -5.16 3.97 21.96
C LYS A 58 -4.17 4.76 21.10
N GLY A 59 -4.27 4.61 19.78
CA GLY A 59 -3.49 5.34 18.79
C GLY A 59 -4.25 6.49 18.13
N GLY A 60 -5.44 6.84 18.63
CA GLY A 60 -6.26 7.98 18.16
C GLY A 60 -7.20 7.66 17.01
N ALA A 61 -7.60 6.40 16.85
CA ALA A 61 -8.61 5.99 15.87
C ALA A 61 -9.70 5.14 16.55
N GLU A 62 -10.62 5.81 17.20
CA GLU A 62 -11.71 5.23 17.98
C GLU A 62 -12.82 4.61 17.15
N SER A 63 -12.86 4.89 15.86
CA SER A 63 -13.87 4.35 14.94
C SER A 63 -13.28 4.14 13.53
N ILE A 64 -13.97 3.33 12.72
CA ILE A 64 -13.59 3.12 11.31
C ILE A 64 -13.66 4.43 10.52
N GLU A 65 -14.60 5.33 10.85
CA GLU A 65 -14.73 6.65 10.24
C GLU A 65 -13.49 7.50 10.54
N LYS A 66 -13.01 7.49 11.79
CA LYS A 66 -11.80 8.21 12.18
C LYS A 66 -10.56 7.62 11.50
N PHE A 67 -10.46 6.31 11.45
CA PHE A 67 -9.38 5.59 10.78
C PHE A 67 -9.32 5.91 9.27
N ALA A 68 -10.46 5.84 8.58
CA ALA A 68 -10.57 6.20 7.17
C ALA A 68 -10.23 7.68 6.91
N SER A 69 -10.69 8.59 7.79
CA SER A 69 -10.33 10.02 7.72
C SER A 69 -8.82 10.24 7.79
N ILE A 70 -8.13 9.54 8.70
CA ILE A 70 -6.66 9.62 8.82
C ILE A 70 -5.99 9.17 7.52
N TYR A 71 -6.42 8.05 6.92
CA TYR A 71 -5.89 7.59 5.64
C TYR A 71 -6.09 8.61 4.52
N TYR A 72 -7.31 9.13 4.41
CA TYR A 72 -7.65 10.11 3.38
C TYR A 72 -6.83 11.40 3.52
N GLU A 73 -6.73 11.94 4.74
CA GLU A 73 -5.97 13.16 5.03
C GLU A 73 -4.47 12.99 4.72
N GLU A 74 -3.85 11.93 5.21
CA GLU A 74 -2.42 11.69 5.03
C GLU A 74 -2.07 11.39 3.56
N ALA A 75 -2.89 10.57 2.88
CA ALA A 75 -2.68 10.23 1.47
C ALA A 75 -2.82 11.46 0.58
N THR A 76 -3.90 12.22 0.74
CA THR A 76 -4.15 13.45 -0.02
C THR A 76 -3.05 14.49 0.20
N ALA A 77 -2.58 14.65 1.45
CA ALA A 77 -1.51 15.60 1.77
C ALA A 77 -0.19 15.25 1.05
N GLU A 78 0.11 13.97 0.87
CA GLU A 78 1.32 13.51 0.17
C GLU A 78 1.11 13.31 -1.35
N GLY A 79 -0.12 13.47 -1.85
CA GLY A 79 -0.47 13.23 -3.26
C GLY A 79 -0.51 11.75 -3.65
N VAL A 80 -0.57 10.85 -2.67
CA VAL A 80 -0.78 9.42 -2.88
C VAL A 80 -2.29 9.16 -3.00
N ASP A 81 -2.69 8.26 -3.89
CA ASP A 81 -4.08 7.88 -4.02
C ASP A 81 -4.59 7.20 -2.73
N PRO A 82 -5.61 7.78 -2.05
CA PRO A 82 -6.17 7.18 -0.84
C PRO A 82 -6.69 5.75 -1.04
N ALA A 83 -7.22 5.41 -2.23
CA ALA A 83 -7.69 4.06 -2.53
C ALA A 83 -6.55 3.04 -2.52
N VAL A 84 -5.39 3.41 -3.06
CA VAL A 84 -4.20 2.55 -3.05
C VAL A 84 -3.75 2.26 -1.63
N ALA A 85 -3.54 3.31 -0.81
CA ALA A 85 -3.05 3.15 0.56
C ALA A 85 -4.05 2.37 1.44
N TRP A 86 -5.35 2.66 1.31
CA TRP A 86 -6.42 1.97 2.01
C TRP A 86 -6.49 0.49 1.65
N CYS A 87 -6.59 0.17 0.36
CA CYS A 87 -6.70 -1.22 -0.10
C CYS A 87 -5.45 -2.03 0.22
N GLN A 88 -4.26 -1.42 0.15
CA GLN A 88 -3.03 -2.07 0.59
C GLN A 88 -3.11 -2.42 2.08
N SER A 89 -3.50 -1.48 2.94
CA SER A 89 -3.64 -1.72 4.37
C SER A 89 -4.64 -2.83 4.68
N MET A 90 -5.81 -2.85 4.02
CA MET A 90 -6.80 -3.91 4.21
C MET A 90 -6.23 -5.28 3.84
N LYS A 91 -5.47 -5.35 2.74
CA LYS A 91 -4.78 -6.57 2.32
C LYS A 91 -3.71 -7.01 3.33
N GLU A 92 -2.84 -6.11 3.77
CA GLU A 92 -1.70 -6.40 4.65
C GLU A 92 -2.14 -6.82 6.05
N THR A 93 -3.23 -6.25 6.55
CA THR A 93 -3.71 -6.50 7.92
C THR A 93 -4.82 -7.54 7.99
N GLY A 94 -5.25 -8.10 6.86
CA GLY A 94 -6.44 -8.95 6.82
C GLY A 94 -7.66 -8.22 7.39
N TRP A 95 -7.97 -7.05 6.83
CA TRP A 95 -9.09 -6.21 7.28
C TRP A 95 -8.97 -5.79 8.76
N LEU A 96 -7.81 -5.37 9.18
CA LEU A 96 -7.47 -4.95 10.56
C LEU A 96 -7.56 -6.06 11.61
N GLN A 97 -7.63 -7.33 11.20
CA GLN A 97 -7.67 -8.47 12.15
C GLN A 97 -6.27 -8.90 12.60
N PHE A 98 -5.23 -8.61 11.83
CA PHE A 98 -3.84 -8.92 12.13
C PHE A 98 -3.62 -10.40 12.52
N GLY A 99 -3.07 -11.21 11.70
CA GLY A 99 -2.80 -12.64 11.99
C GLY A 99 -1.33 -13.01 11.98
N GLY A 100 -0.48 -12.05 11.61
CA GLY A 100 0.94 -12.29 11.36
C GLY A 100 1.88 -11.84 12.49
N GLN A 101 3.12 -11.55 12.09
CA GLN A 101 4.20 -11.11 12.99
C GLN A 101 3.96 -9.71 13.55
N VAL A 102 3.41 -8.81 12.73
CA VAL A 102 3.04 -7.46 13.16
C VAL A 102 1.80 -7.54 14.04
N LYS A 103 1.86 -6.92 15.21
CA LYS A 103 0.73 -6.84 16.14
C LYS A 103 0.00 -5.52 15.96
N ILE A 104 -1.32 -5.55 16.17
CA ILE A 104 -2.18 -4.37 16.01
C ILE A 104 -1.73 -3.19 16.88
N GLU A 105 -1.18 -3.48 18.06
CA GLU A 105 -0.65 -2.49 19.01
C GLU A 105 0.56 -1.70 18.46
N GLN A 106 1.22 -2.20 17.42
CA GLN A 106 2.33 -1.50 16.76
C GLN A 106 1.84 -0.40 15.80
N PHE A 107 0.56 -0.37 15.46
CA PHE A 107 -0.04 0.56 14.48
C PHE A 107 0.70 0.56 13.13
N ASN A 108 1.24 -0.58 12.72
CA ASN A 108 1.95 -0.79 11.47
C ASN A 108 1.03 -1.50 10.48
N PHE A 109 0.38 -0.73 9.63
CA PHE A 109 -0.70 -1.21 8.75
C PHE A 109 -0.21 -1.75 7.40
N ALA A 110 1.09 -1.75 7.17
CA ALA A 110 1.69 -2.16 5.90
C ALA A 110 2.93 -3.07 6.07
N GLY A 111 3.12 -3.65 7.24
CA GLY A 111 4.21 -4.58 7.51
C GLY A 111 5.60 -3.96 7.40
N LEU A 112 5.72 -2.62 7.55
CA LEU A 112 7.02 -1.93 7.40
C LEU A 112 8.08 -2.51 8.33
N GLY A 113 9.20 -2.95 7.73
CA GLY A 113 10.33 -3.51 8.48
C GLY A 113 10.12 -4.91 9.06
N ALA A 114 8.96 -5.53 8.88
CA ALA A 114 8.78 -6.95 9.15
C ALA A 114 9.57 -7.79 8.14
N THR A 115 10.12 -8.90 8.58
CA THR A 115 10.87 -9.83 7.71
C THR A 115 10.47 -11.26 8.00
N ASP A 116 10.57 -12.13 7.00
CA ASP A 116 10.32 -13.57 7.15
C ASP A 116 11.22 -14.23 8.20
N ASN A 117 12.34 -13.58 8.55
CA ASN A 117 13.28 -14.02 9.57
C ASN A 117 12.89 -13.62 11.02
N GLY A 118 11.65 -13.15 11.22
CA GLY A 118 11.08 -12.92 12.55
C GLY A 118 11.21 -11.50 13.11
N ALA A 119 11.66 -10.51 12.33
CA ALA A 119 11.60 -9.12 12.78
C ALA A 119 10.13 -8.64 12.84
N SER A 120 9.71 -8.12 13.99
CA SER A 120 8.33 -7.71 14.28
C SER A 120 7.87 -6.45 13.52
N GLY A 121 8.75 -5.83 12.72
CA GLY A 121 8.45 -4.61 11.99
C GLY A 121 8.54 -3.33 12.84
N ALA A 122 8.21 -2.22 12.21
CA ALA A 122 8.21 -0.92 12.86
C ALA A 122 7.09 -0.83 13.90
N ASP A 123 7.38 -0.08 14.98
CA ASP A 123 6.43 0.17 16.08
C ASP A 123 6.16 1.67 16.20
N PHE A 124 4.91 2.05 15.97
CA PHE A 124 4.42 3.43 16.07
C PHE A 124 3.67 3.70 17.37
N SER A 125 3.55 2.73 18.29
CA SER A 125 2.89 2.91 19.61
C SER A 125 3.56 3.99 20.46
N LYS A 126 4.85 4.21 20.23
CA LYS A 126 5.64 5.27 20.88
C LYS A 126 5.08 6.69 20.69
N TYR A 127 4.22 6.89 19.70
CA TYR A 127 3.58 8.18 19.45
C TYR A 127 2.24 8.36 20.19
N GLY A 128 1.87 7.42 21.08
CA GLY A 128 0.65 7.51 21.92
C GLY A 128 -0.60 7.68 21.06
N GLU A 129 -1.43 8.68 21.38
CA GLU A 129 -2.68 8.99 20.65
C GLU A 129 -2.49 9.39 19.18
N ASN A 130 -1.26 9.61 18.72
CA ASN A 130 -0.93 9.82 17.32
C ASN A 130 -0.38 8.55 16.64
N GLY A 131 -0.32 7.43 17.33
CA GLY A 131 0.31 6.21 16.85
C GLY A 131 -0.28 5.70 15.54
N VAL A 132 -1.60 5.66 15.43
CA VAL A 132 -2.29 5.27 14.19
C VAL A 132 -1.93 6.22 13.05
N ARG A 133 -2.01 7.53 13.26
CA ARG A 133 -1.65 8.53 12.24
C ARG A 133 -0.21 8.39 11.78
N MET A 134 0.73 8.14 12.69
CA MET A 134 2.15 7.97 12.33
C MET A 134 2.40 6.68 11.55
N GLY A 135 1.71 5.59 11.89
CA GLY A 135 1.79 4.34 11.12
C GLY A 135 1.23 4.49 9.71
N VAL A 136 0.08 5.14 9.58
CA VAL A 136 -0.52 5.48 8.27
C VAL A 136 0.40 6.39 7.46
N ARG A 137 0.93 7.46 8.07
CA ARG A 137 1.88 8.38 7.41
C ARG A 137 3.12 7.65 6.92
N ALA A 138 3.68 6.76 7.72
CA ALA A 138 4.85 5.96 7.33
C ALA A 138 4.56 5.10 6.08
N GLN A 139 3.43 4.44 6.02
CA GLN A 139 3.00 3.67 4.84
C GLN A 139 2.89 4.57 3.59
N ILE A 140 2.24 5.72 3.73
CA ILE A 140 2.01 6.65 2.63
C ILE A 140 3.33 7.24 2.12
N GLN A 141 4.24 7.64 3.02
CA GLN A 141 5.57 8.10 2.66
C GLN A 141 6.38 7.01 1.94
N HIS A 142 6.22 5.76 2.36
CA HIS A 142 6.85 4.61 1.72
C HIS A 142 6.30 4.36 0.31
N LEU A 143 4.98 4.41 0.13
CA LEU A 143 4.33 4.33 -1.21
C LEU A 143 4.80 5.46 -2.13
N LYS A 144 4.84 6.70 -1.62
CA LYS A 144 5.37 7.85 -2.37
C LYS A 144 6.82 7.65 -2.77
N ALA A 145 7.63 7.06 -1.88
CA ALA A 145 9.03 6.77 -2.17
C ALA A 145 9.19 5.76 -3.32
N TYR A 146 8.34 4.74 -3.39
CA TYR A 146 8.30 3.84 -4.54
C TYR A 146 7.87 4.54 -5.83
N ALA A 147 6.90 5.45 -5.75
CA ALA A 147 6.29 6.06 -6.93
C ALA A 147 7.10 7.19 -7.56
N VAL A 148 7.86 7.96 -6.76
CA VAL A 148 8.47 9.22 -7.19
C VAL A 148 9.99 9.10 -7.28
N SER A 149 10.52 9.26 -8.50
CA SER A 149 11.97 9.25 -8.73
C SER A 149 12.63 10.47 -8.11
N GLY A 150 13.81 10.27 -7.50
CA GLY A 150 14.60 11.34 -6.89
C GLY A 150 14.00 11.95 -5.62
N LEU A 151 12.92 11.40 -5.08
CA LEU A 151 12.25 11.90 -3.88
C LEU A 151 13.20 11.92 -2.68
N THR A 152 13.22 13.04 -1.97
CA THR A 152 13.94 13.23 -0.71
C THR A 152 12.99 13.49 0.45
N GLU A 153 13.47 13.42 1.69
CA GLU A 153 12.66 13.75 2.86
C GLU A 153 12.16 15.21 2.86
N LYS A 154 12.84 16.11 2.16
CA LYS A 154 12.45 17.52 2.03
C LYS A 154 11.23 17.73 1.13
N ASP A 155 10.94 16.76 0.26
CA ASP A 155 9.82 16.79 -0.69
C ASP A 155 8.55 16.20 -0.08
N LEU A 156 8.63 15.71 1.15
CA LEU A 156 7.47 15.24 1.90
C LEU A 156 6.69 16.41 2.51
N LYS A 157 5.38 16.26 2.59
CA LYS A 157 4.49 17.26 3.22
C LYS A 157 4.76 17.37 4.72
N TYR A 158 5.03 16.24 5.37
CA TYR A 158 5.30 16.17 6.81
C TYR A 158 6.66 15.54 7.07
N THR A 159 7.19 15.74 8.26
CA THR A 159 8.41 15.07 8.73
C THR A 159 8.35 13.57 8.42
N CYS A 160 9.44 13.04 7.87
CA CYS A 160 9.55 11.61 7.56
C CYS A 160 9.48 10.78 8.84
N VAL A 161 8.54 9.84 8.88
CA VAL A 161 8.36 8.87 9.96
C VAL A 161 8.52 7.43 9.46
N ASP A 162 8.67 7.24 8.15
CA ASP A 162 8.95 5.94 7.56
C ASP A 162 10.40 5.51 7.86
N PRO A 163 10.61 4.46 8.68
CA PRO A 163 11.95 4.01 9.05
C PRO A 163 12.73 3.40 7.87
N ARG A 164 12.03 3.08 6.79
CA ARG A 164 12.63 2.45 5.60
C ARG A 164 12.70 3.40 4.40
N PHE A 165 12.30 4.65 4.54
CA PHE A 165 12.26 5.62 3.46
C PHE A 165 13.55 5.66 2.63
N ARG A 166 14.71 5.69 3.32
CA ARG A 166 16.04 5.77 2.66
C ARG A 166 16.44 4.48 1.94
N LEU A 167 15.83 3.35 2.27
CA LEU A 167 16.14 2.05 1.68
C LEU A 167 15.38 1.77 0.38
N VAL A 168 14.32 2.53 0.10
CA VAL A 168 13.54 2.38 -1.13
C VAL A 168 14.35 2.88 -2.32
N ASN A 169 14.36 2.10 -3.40
CA ASN A 169 14.82 2.57 -4.71
C ASN A 169 13.76 3.53 -5.28
N LYS A 170 14.02 4.84 -5.16
CA LYS A 170 13.06 5.90 -5.47
C LYS A 170 12.58 5.85 -6.91
N GLY A 171 11.26 5.83 -7.09
CA GLY A 171 10.62 5.75 -8.41
C GLY A 171 10.62 4.37 -9.05
N SER A 172 10.98 3.30 -8.31
CA SER A 172 11.01 1.94 -8.84
C SER A 172 9.64 1.35 -9.13
N ALA A 173 8.57 1.86 -8.48
CA ALA A 173 7.20 1.41 -8.70
C ALA A 173 6.24 2.61 -8.80
N LYS A 174 6.13 3.17 -10.00
CA LYS A 174 5.19 4.25 -10.31
C LYS A 174 3.72 3.79 -10.26
N TYR A 175 3.48 2.53 -10.58
CA TYR A 175 2.17 1.92 -10.69
C TYR A 175 1.96 0.87 -9.61
N VAL A 176 0.71 0.67 -9.19
CA VAL A 176 0.30 -0.33 -8.20
C VAL A 176 0.72 -1.74 -8.65
N GLU A 177 0.60 -2.04 -9.95
CA GLU A 177 1.04 -3.29 -10.56
C GLU A 177 2.51 -3.60 -10.27
N TRP A 178 3.36 -2.59 -10.17
CA TRP A 178 4.80 -2.73 -9.95
C TRP A 178 5.20 -2.83 -8.48
N LEU A 179 4.23 -2.82 -7.57
CA LEU A 179 4.50 -3.10 -6.14
C LEU A 179 4.85 -4.58 -5.90
N GLY A 180 4.45 -5.51 -6.80
CA GLY A 180 4.98 -6.87 -6.81
C GLY A 180 6.36 -6.92 -7.46
N THR A 181 7.35 -7.57 -6.82
CA THR A 181 8.71 -7.69 -7.39
C THR A 181 8.74 -8.48 -8.70
N HIS A 182 7.85 -9.44 -8.87
CA HIS A 182 7.74 -10.26 -10.09
C HIS A 182 7.20 -9.46 -11.27
N GLU A 183 6.27 -8.53 -11.04
CA GLU A 183 5.63 -7.69 -12.05
C GLU A 183 6.40 -6.39 -12.28
N ASN A 184 7.33 -6.06 -11.39
CA ASN A 184 8.13 -4.85 -11.48
C ASN A 184 9.20 -4.98 -12.57
N PRO A 185 9.34 -3.99 -13.49
CA PRO A 185 10.27 -4.06 -14.61
C PRO A 185 11.75 -4.24 -14.25
N ILE A 186 12.12 -3.86 -13.02
CA ILE A 186 13.49 -3.97 -12.51
C ILE A 186 13.59 -4.85 -11.26
N GLY A 187 12.52 -5.56 -10.89
CA GLY A 187 12.46 -6.43 -9.72
C GLY A 187 12.52 -5.71 -8.35
N ALA A 188 12.26 -4.40 -8.33
CA ALA A 188 12.39 -3.56 -7.14
C ALA A 188 11.01 -3.10 -6.61
N GLY A 189 10.14 -4.06 -6.33
CA GLY A 189 8.81 -3.83 -5.76
C GLY A 189 8.77 -3.88 -4.24
N TRP A 190 7.56 -3.71 -3.70
CA TRP A 190 7.25 -3.75 -2.26
C TRP A 190 7.28 -5.17 -1.69
N ALA A 191 6.66 -6.12 -2.39
CA ALA A 191 6.48 -7.49 -1.92
C ALA A 191 6.89 -8.53 -2.96
N THR A 192 7.33 -9.70 -2.47
CA THR A 192 7.76 -10.83 -3.30
C THR A 192 6.61 -11.74 -3.74
N GLY A 193 5.40 -11.54 -3.19
CA GLY A 193 4.22 -12.32 -3.58
C GLY A 193 3.84 -12.07 -5.03
N VAL A 194 3.56 -13.15 -5.79
CA VAL A 194 3.04 -13.06 -7.16
C VAL A 194 1.71 -12.33 -7.17
N GLU A 195 1.50 -11.48 -8.17
CA GLU A 195 0.27 -10.69 -8.32
C GLU A 195 -0.07 -9.78 -7.12
N TYR A 196 0.97 -9.34 -6.39
CA TYR A 196 0.76 -8.51 -5.21
C TYR A 196 -0.03 -7.22 -5.53
N GLY A 197 0.40 -6.48 -6.55
CA GLY A 197 -0.28 -5.27 -7.02
C GLY A 197 -1.67 -5.55 -7.57
N GLN A 198 -1.86 -6.65 -8.28
CA GLN A 198 -3.17 -7.06 -8.80
C GLN A 198 -4.18 -7.33 -7.67
N GLY A 199 -3.71 -7.89 -6.54
CA GLY A 199 -4.54 -8.06 -5.35
C GLY A 199 -5.05 -6.73 -4.78
N ILE A 200 -4.23 -5.67 -4.80
CA ILE A 200 -4.63 -4.31 -4.38
C ILE A 200 -5.63 -3.73 -5.38
N ILE A 201 -5.35 -3.82 -6.68
CA ILE A 201 -6.23 -3.31 -7.75
C ILE A 201 -7.60 -3.97 -7.70
N LYS A 202 -7.67 -5.27 -7.41
CA LYS A 202 -8.95 -5.97 -7.23
C LYS A 202 -9.78 -5.36 -6.11
N LEU A 203 -9.16 -4.98 -5.00
CA LEU A 203 -9.84 -4.29 -3.90
C LEU A 203 -10.25 -2.86 -4.29
N MET A 204 -9.39 -2.11 -4.99
CA MET A 204 -9.72 -0.77 -5.50
C MET A 204 -10.95 -0.80 -6.42
N ASN A 205 -11.02 -1.76 -7.35
CA ASN A 205 -12.17 -1.95 -8.24
C ASN A 205 -13.47 -2.33 -7.50
N GLN A 206 -13.39 -2.85 -6.29
CA GLN A 206 -14.54 -3.11 -5.43
C GLN A 206 -14.94 -1.89 -4.61
N LEU A 207 -13.96 -1.09 -4.18
CA LEU A 207 -14.16 0.14 -3.44
C LEU A 207 -14.89 1.21 -4.27
N GLU A 208 -14.66 1.27 -5.58
CA GLU A 208 -15.24 2.25 -6.50
C GLU A 208 -16.65 1.92 -6.96
N LYS A 209 -17.18 0.75 -6.61
CA LYS A 209 -18.56 0.31 -6.95
C LYS A 209 -19.58 0.76 -5.92
#